data_5ea348872eee4281d6abbae2a5159932
#
_entry.id   5ea348872eee4281d6abbae2a5159932
#
_cell.length_a   1.000
_cell.length_b   1.000
_cell.length_c   1.000
_cell.angle_alpha   90.00
_cell.angle_beta   90.00
_cell.angle_gamma   90.00
#
_symmetry.space_group_name_H-M   'P 1'
#
loop_
_entity.id
_entity.type
_entity.pdbx_description
1 polymer ?
#
loop_
_entity_poly.entity_id
_entity_poly.type
_entity_poly.pdbx_seq_one_letter_code
_entity_poly.pdbx_strand_id
1 'polypeptide(L)'
;MKKDKAFAMIKTKILELMKTEGADWTRSWIQKERPINFLTRKNYRGLNWAWLSFTDFKSNEWGTFKQWNSKGYKIKKGSKASFVVFCEMKKKKADWLKGKELETYNTTGDLPYYFFWRVYNVFNADQIEGYEAPKVDNKHTTELTEEDVANIEAFIADCGPKIETLGDQPYYAPLSDYIAMPDKETFFTDTAYYSTLLHELTHWTGHKSRLNRDQSGSFGSQDYAKEELVAEIGSAFLCQMQGVEKTVRADHAQYLNNWMTMISENDNALSSAFSQAQKAVDYLERISNKNALKEVA
;
A
#
# COMPACT_ATOMS: atom_id res chain seq x y z
N MET A 1 23.13 4.65 -0.36
CA MET A 1 22.42 5.72 -1.09
C MET A 1 21.80 6.67 -0.07
N LYS A 2 21.70 7.98 -0.36
CA LYS A 2 21.02 8.94 0.52
C LYS A 2 19.49 8.81 0.35
N LYS A 3 18.71 9.15 1.40
CA LYS A 3 17.24 9.09 1.43
C LYS A 3 16.62 9.83 0.23
N ASP A 4 17.01 11.10 0.03
CA ASP A 4 16.39 11.95 -1.02
C ASP A 4 16.57 11.37 -2.42
N LYS A 5 17.74 10.78 -2.71
CA LYS A 5 17.96 10.07 -3.97
C LYS A 5 17.05 8.86 -4.12
N ALA A 6 16.82 8.10 -3.05
CA ALA A 6 15.92 6.93 -3.07
C ALA A 6 14.47 7.36 -3.39
N PHE A 7 13.98 8.39 -2.68
CA PHE A 7 12.63 8.92 -2.91
C PHE A 7 12.48 9.51 -4.32
N ALA A 8 13.49 10.26 -4.82
CA ALA A 8 13.46 10.78 -6.18
C ALA A 8 13.37 9.66 -7.23
N MET A 9 14.10 8.55 -7.07
CA MET A 9 14.03 7.41 -7.98
C MET A 9 12.65 6.76 -7.96
N ILE A 10 12.03 6.56 -6.80
CA ILE A 10 10.68 6.00 -6.68
C ILE A 10 9.65 6.94 -7.33
N LYS A 11 9.73 8.24 -7.02
CA LYS A 11 8.87 9.29 -7.59
C LYS A 11 8.94 9.29 -9.11
N THR A 12 10.16 9.29 -9.67
CA THR A 12 10.35 9.25 -11.12
C THR A 12 9.72 8.01 -11.74
N LYS A 13 9.92 6.82 -11.15
CA LYS A 13 9.36 5.57 -11.67
C LYS A 13 7.83 5.58 -11.65
N ILE A 14 7.21 6.05 -10.57
CA ILE A 14 5.75 6.13 -10.46
C ILE A 14 5.17 7.14 -11.46
N LEU A 15 5.78 8.32 -11.60
CA LEU A 15 5.36 9.29 -12.62
C LEU A 15 5.53 8.76 -14.05
N GLU A 16 6.55 7.94 -14.31
CA GLU A 16 6.72 7.25 -15.59
C GLU A 16 5.58 6.25 -15.82
N LEU A 17 5.25 5.40 -14.83
CA LEU A 17 4.14 4.46 -14.93
C LEU A 17 2.80 5.17 -15.16
N MET A 18 2.52 6.25 -14.43
CA MET A 18 1.32 7.05 -14.64
C MET A 18 1.24 7.63 -16.06
N LYS A 19 2.37 8.01 -16.66
CA LYS A 19 2.43 8.51 -18.05
C LYS A 19 2.25 7.41 -19.10
N THR A 20 2.82 6.23 -18.87
CA THR A 20 2.84 5.13 -19.84
C THR A 20 1.63 4.22 -19.74
N GLU A 21 1.14 3.95 -18.53
CA GLU A 21 0.05 3.03 -18.23
C GLU A 21 -1.27 3.76 -17.91
N GLY A 22 -1.23 5.09 -17.76
CA GLY A 22 -2.41 5.89 -17.47
C GLY A 22 -3.04 5.52 -16.13
N ALA A 23 -4.37 5.38 -16.09
CA ALA A 23 -5.11 5.00 -14.90
C ALA A 23 -4.80 3.56 -14.41
N ASP A 24 -4.17 2.74 -15.25
CA ASP A 24 -3.76 1.36 -14.95
C ASP A 24 -2.38 1.25 -14.26
N TRP A 25 -1.76 2.37 -13.90
CA TRP A 25 -0.40 2.43 -13.39
C TRP A 25 -0.11 1.53 -12.17
N THR A 26 -1.15 1.12 -11.44
CA THR A 26 -1.03 0.21 -10.30
C THR A 26 -1.06 -1.25 -10.72
N ARG A 27 -1.65 -1.59 -11.88
CA ARG A 27 -1.87 -2.96 -12.31
C ARG A 27 -0.59 -3.76 -12.49
N SER A 28 0.40 -3.19 -13.13
CA SER A 28 1.64 -3.88 -13.46
C SER A 28 2.43 -4.38 -12.23
N TRP A 29 2.35 -3.70 -11.10
CA TRP A 29 3.08 -4.07 -9.90
C TRP A 29 2.27 -4.89 -8.88
N ILE A 30 0.93 -4.88 -8.95
CA ILE A 30 0.10 -5.70 -8.07
C ILE A 30 -0.14 -7.13 -8.59
N GLN A 31 0.16 -7.40 -9.84
CA GLN A 31 0.06 -8.76 -10.43
C GLN A 31 1.12 -9.72 -9.89
N LYS A 32 2.10 -9.24 -9.13
CA LYS A 32 3.16 -10.05 -8.53
C LYS A 32 2.84 -10.31 -7.06
N GLU A 33 3.34 -11.44 -6.56
CA GLU A 33 3.28 -11.73 -5.14
C GLU A 33 3.95 -10.64 -4.30
N ARG A 34 3.37 -10.39 -3.12
CA ARG A 34 3.89 -9.40 -2.18
C ARG A 34 5.34 -9.67 -1.81
N PRO A 35 6.25 -8.71 -1.96
CA PRO A 35 7.65 -8.89 -1.63
C PRO A 35 7.84 -9.21 -0.14
N ILE A 36 8.67 -10.21 0.14
CA ILE A 36 8.99 -10.66 1.49
C ILE A 36 10.49 -10.63 1.75
N ASN A 37 10.87 -10.44 3.00
CA ASN A 37 12.25 -10.65 3.41
C ASN A 37 12.52 -12.15 3.60
N PHE A 38 13.46 -12.71 2.82
CA PHE A 38 13.72 -14.14 2.79
C PHE A 38 14.12 -14.73 4.14
N LEU A 39 14.82 -13.95 4.98
CA LEU A 39 15.31 -14.42 6.27
C LEU A 39 14.27 -14.31 7.38
N THR A 40 13.54 -13.16 7.45
CA THR A 40 12.60 -12.89 8.53
C THR A 40 11.17 -13.32 8.19
N ARG A 41 10.92 -13.66 6.94
CA ARG A 41 9.58 -13.98 6.36
C ARG A 41 8.57 -12.85 6.48
N LYS A 42 9.02 -11.63 6.86
CA LYS A 42 8.15 -10.47 6.97
C LYS A 42 7.95 -9.83 5.60
N ASN A 43 6.72 -9.44 5.33
CA ASN A 43 6.34 -8.71 4.13
C ASN A 43 6.95 -7.31 4.11
N TYR A 44 7.42 -6.86 2.95
CA TYR A 44 7.67 -5.46 2.72
C TYR A 44 6.35 -4.69 2.63
N ARG A 45 6.37 -3.41 2.98
CA ARG A 45 5.16 -2.61 3.22
C ARG A 45 5.24 -1.25 2.55
N GLY A 46 4.07 -0.67 2.26
CA GLY A 46 3.94 0.67 1.72
C GLY A 46 4.81 0.90 0.50
N LEU A 47 5.58 1.97 0.52
CA LEU A 47 6.43 2.36 -0.60
C LEU A 47 7.47 1.28 -1.00
N ASN A 48 7.99 0.50 -0.04
CA ASN A 48 8.91 -0.59 -0.34
C ASN A 48 8.23 -1.75 -1.06
N TRP A 49 6.98 -2.03 -0.71
CA TRP A 49 6.19 -3.03 -1.42
C TRP A 49 6.08 -2.68 -2.90
N ALA A 50 5.54 -1.50 -3.22
CA ALA A 50 5.42 -1.04 -4.60
C ALA A 50 6.78 -1.01 -5.32
N TRP A 51 7.80 -0.42 -4.70
CA TRP A 51 9.14 -0.28 -5.29
C TRP A 51 9.77 -1.62 -5.69
N LEU A 52 9.69 -2.63 -4.84
CA LEU A 52 10.25 -3.95 -5.15
C LEU A 52 9.42 -4.69 -6.21
N SER A 53 8.11 -4.42 -6.27
CA SER A 53 7.22 -5.00 -7.28
C SER A 53 7.40 -4.42 -8.69
N PHE A 54 8.00 -3.23 -8.83
CA PHE A 54 8.33 -2.65 -10.16
C PHE A 54 9.49 -3.35 -10.88
N THR A 55 10.11 -4.34 -10.25
CA THR A 55 11.24 -5.07 -10.84
C THR A 55 10.76 -6.27 -11.66
N ASP A 56 11.60 -6.73 -12.62
CA ASP A 56 11.26 -7.88 -13.47
C ASP A 56 11.63 -9.25 -12.87
N PHE A 57 12.03 -9.29 -11.59
CA PHE A 57 12.33 -10.53 -10.92
C PHE A 57 11.07 -11.40 -10.74
N LYS A 58 11.24 -12.72 -10.84
CA LYS A 58 10.15 -13.70 -10.69
C LYS A 58 9.88 -14.03 -9.24
N SER A 59 10.93 -14.09 -8.42
CA SER A 59 10.78 -14.38 -6.99
C SER A 59 10.33 -13.13 -6.22
N ASN A 60 9.49 -13.31 -5.22
CA ASN A 60 9.08 -12.27 -4.29
C ASN A 60 10.03 -12.14 -3.07
N GLU A 61 11.08 -12.96 -2.98
CA GLU A 61 12.00 -13.00 -1.85
C GLU A 61 13.18 -12.05 -2.03
N TRP A 62 13.42 -11.24 -1.00
CA TRP A 62 14.46 -10.23 -0.98
C TRP A 62 15.27 -10.28 0.31
N GLY A 63 16.55 -9.99 0.21
CA GLY A 63 17.44 -9.91 1.37
C GLY A 63 18.61 -8.98 1.17
N THR A 64 19.15 -8.47 2.26
CA THR A 64 20.42 -7.73 2.22
C THR A 64 21.58 -8.68 1.94
N PHE A 65 22.72 -8.15 1.46
CA PHE A 65 23.94 -8.94 1.30
C PHE A 65 24.30 -9.75 2.57
N LYS A 66 24.22 -9.08 3.75
CA LYS A 66 24.51 -9.75 5.02
C LYS A 66 23.56 -10.89 5.34
N GLN A 67 22.27 -10.72 5.03
CA GLN A 67 21.27 -11.76 5.26
C GLN A 67 21.51 -12.99 4.38
N TRP A 68 21.74 -12.81 3.07
CA TRP A 68 22.06 -13.90 2.16
C TRP A 68 23.34 -14.63 2.59
N ASN A 69 24.40 -13.87 2.85
CA ASN A 69 25.68 -14.41 3.26
C ASN A 69 25.61 -15.16 4.61
N SER A 70 24.78 -14.72 5.56
CA SER A 70 24.60 -15.37 6.87
C SER A 70 23.99 -16.79 6.75
N LYS A 71 23.39 -17.10 5.60
CA LYS A 71 22.85 -18.43 5.26
C LYS A 71 23.73 -19.18 4.27
N GLY A 72 24.94 -18.70 4.01
CA GLY A 72 25.90 -19.35 3.11
C GLY A 72 25.67 -19.07 1.62
N TYR A 73 24.69 -18.25 1.27
CA TYR A 73 24.37 -17.93 -0.12
C TYR A 73 25.25 -16.82 -0.68
N LYS A 74 25.57 -16.92 -1.95
CA LYS A 74 26.37 -15.90 -2.68
C LYS A 74 25.51 -15.19 -3.72
N ILE A 75 25.75 -13.89 -3.87
CA ILE A 75 25.12 -13.10 -4.92
C ILE A 75 25.86 -13.32 -6.23
N LYS A 76 25.15 -13.56 -7.32
CA LYS A 76 25.71 -13.73 -8.66
C LYS A 76 26.55 -12.51 -9.03
N LYS A 77 27.73 -12.73 -9.61
CA LYS A 77 28.64 -11.66 -10.05
C LYS A 77 27.95 -10.76 -11.06
N GLY A 78 28.07 -9.45 -10.87
CA GLY A 78 27.46 -8.45 -11.74
C GLY A 78 26.01 -8.06 -11.38
N SER A 79 25.39 -8.73 -10.39
CA SER A 79 24.04 -8.37 -9.91
C SER A 79 24.00 -6.94 -9.38
N LYS A 80 22.95 -6.20 -9.76
CA LYS A 80 22.69 -4.85 -9.25
C LYS A 80 21.68 -4.93 -8.11
N ALA A 81 22.01 -4.29 -6.99
CA ALA A 81 21.09 -4.20 -5.87
C ALA A 81 19.91 -3.29 -6.19
N SER A 82 18.72 -3.66 -5.74
CA SER A 82 17.63 -2.72 -5.45
C SER A 82 17.83 -2.10 -4.07
N PHE A 83 16.87 -1.32 -3.59
CA PHE A 83 16.95 -0.76 -2.26
C PHE A 83 15.59 -0.78 -1.57
N VAL A 84 15.63 -0.62 -0.25
CA VAL A 84 14.45 -0.36 0.57
C VAL A 84 14.72 0.78 1.52
N VAL A 85 13.67 1.54 1.83
CA VAL A 85 13.72 2.68 2.73
C VAL A 85 13.11 2.27 4.06
N PHE A 86 13.88 2.41 5.12
CA PHE A 86 13.44 2.12 6.47
C PHE A 86 13.30 3.43 7.23
N CYS A 87 12.16 3.61 7.90
CA CYS A 87 11.87 4.76 8.75
C CYS A 87 11.66 4.29 10.19
N GLU A 88 12.36 4.89 11.10
CA GLU A 88 12.24 4.66 12.54
C GLU A 88 12.00 5.99 13.25
N MET A 89 11.02 6.03 14.13
CA MET A 89 10.78 7.18 14.99
C MET A 89 11.67 7.05 16.24
N LYS A 90 12.53 8.02 16.47
CA LYS A 90 13.46 8.04 17.59
C LYS A 90 13.25 9.28 18.45
N LYS A 91 13.38 9.14 19.77
CA LYS A 91 13.44 10.29 20.66
C LYS A 91 14.71 11.07 20.39
N LYS A 92 14.61 12.42 20.35
CA LYS A 92 15.78 13.30 20.34
C LYS A 92 16.56 13.13 21.64
N LYS A 93 17.85 13.41 21.60
CA LYS A 93 18.64 13.52 22.82
C LYS A 93 18.43 14.91 23.44
N ALA A 94 18.47 15.00 24.75
CA ALA A 94 18.25 16.28 25.47
C ALA A 94 19.27 17.39 25.05
N ASP A 95 20.48 16.99 24.75
CA ASP A 95 21.56 17.89 24.28
C ASP A 95 21.34 18.43 22.85
N TRP A 96 20.36 17.88 22.10
CA TRP A 96 20.00 18.34 20.75
C TRP A 96 18.88 19.38 20.76
N LEU A 97 18.20 19.59 21.91
CA LEU A 97 17.03 20.45 21.99
C LEU A 97 17.42 21.93 22.02
N LYS A 98 16.66 22.77 21.32
CA LYS A 98 16.85 24.21 21.25
C LYS A 98 15.48 24.93 21.23
N GLY A 99 15.49 26.20 21.69
CA GLY A 99 14.30 27.04 21.65
C GLY A 99 13.09 26.37 22.27
N LYS A 100 11.94 26.41 21.60
CA LYS A 100 10.66 25.89 22.08
C LYS A 100 10.69 24.40 22.48
N GLU A 101 11.48 23.57 21.80
CA GLU A 101 11.61 22.15 22.18
C GLU A 101 12.27 21.97 23.54
N LEU A 102 13.31 22.77 23.83
CA LEU A 102 13.99 22.76 25.12
C LEU A 102 13.10 23.28 26.25
N GLU A 103 12.33 24.35 25.99
CA GLU A 103 11.37 24.89 26.94
C GLU A 103 10.29 23.84 27.29
N THR A 104 9.73 23.16 26.27
CA THR A 104 8.74 22.09 26.47
C THR A 104 9.37 20.96 27.30
N TYR A 105 10.57 20.50 26.96
CA TYR A 105 11.27 19.45 27.69
C TYR A 105 11.52 19.83 29.17
N ASN A 106 11.96 21.06 29.43
CA ASN A 106 12.19 21.55 30.80
C ASN A 106 10.91 21.59 31.64
N THR A 107 9.75 21.72 30.97
CA THR A 107 8.45 21.79 31.65
C THR A 107 7.82 20.40 31.84
N THR A 108 7.92 19.53 30.83
CA THR A 108 7.19 18.24 30.78
C THR A 108 8.09 17.02 31.02
N GLY A 109 9.40 17.15 30.84
CA GLY A 109 10.35 16.02 30.82
C GLY A 109 10.27 15.15 29.55
N ASP A 110 9.40 15.50 28.58
CA ASP A 110 9.17 14.72 27.39
C ASP A 110 10.15 15.10 26.27
N LEU A 111 10.86 14.09 25.76
CA LEU A 111 11.74 14.25 24.60
C LEU A 111 10.95 14.14 23.30
N PRO A 112 11.05 15.15 22.41
CA PRO A 112 10.41 15.09 21.12
C PRO A 112 10.99 13.98 20.24
N TYR A 113 10.20 13.50 19.29
CA TYR A 113 10.60 12.48 18.34
C TYR A 113 11.10 13.09 17.03
N TYR A 114 11.96 12.32 16.32
CA TYR A 114 12.35 12.61 14.95
C TYR A 114 12.30 11.34 14.10
N PHE A 115 12.09 11.50 12.81
CA PHE A 115 12.14 10.39 11.87
C PHE A 115 13.57 10.13 11.43
N PHE A 116 14.06 8.93 11.71
CA PHE A 116 15.37 8.47 11.31
C PHE A 116 15.24 7.51 10.11
N TRP A 117 15.83 7.91 9.00
CA TRP A 117 15.71 7.17 7.74
C TRP A 117 17.01 6.45 7.41
N ARG A 118 16.87 5.20 6.93
CA ARG A 118 17.95 4.41 6.36
C ARG A 118 17.55 3.82 5.03
N VAL A 119 18.51 3.71 4.13
CA VAL A 119 18.37 3.01 2.85
C VAL A 119 19.26 1.79 2.88
N TYR A 120 18.67 0.62 2.66
CA TYR A 120 19.38 -0.64 2.61
C TYR A 120 19.36 -1.19 1.19
N ASN A 121 20.50 -1.68 0.74
CA ASN A 121 20.57 -2.44 -0.50
C ASN A 121 20.08 -3.86 -0.26
N VAL A 122 19.21 -4.33 -1.16
CA VAL A 122 18.64 -5.66 -1.15
C VAL A 122 18.82 -6.32 -2.52
N PHE A 123 18.91 -7.64 -2.51
CA PHE A 123 19.02 -8.48 -3.69
C PHE A 123 17.86 -9.46 -3.71
N ASN A 124 17.32 -9.71 -4.91
CA ASN A 124 16.26 -10.67 -5.12
C ASN A 124 16.83 -12.11 -5.13
N ALA A 125 16.01 -13.09 -4.80
CA ALA A 125 16.38 -14.51 -4.83
C ALA A 125 16.89 -14.95 -6.21
N ASP A 126 16.35 -14.43 -7.30
CA ASP A 126 16.81 -14.71 -8.68
C ASP A 126 18.28 -14.30 -8.93
N GLN A 127 18.84 -13.43 -8.06
CA GLN A 127 20.23 -12.99 -8.12
C GLN A 127 21.18 -13.83 -7.25
N ILE A 128 20.69 -14.92 -6.64
CA ILE A 128 21.45 -15.74 -5.69
C ILE A 128 21.92 -17.03 -6.37
N GLU A 129 23.19 -17.36 -6.21
CA GLU A 129 23.77 -18.60 -6.73
C GLU A 129 23.21 -19.80 -5.99
N GLY A 130 22.66 -20.78 -6.74
CA GLY A 130 22.20 -22.06 -6.20
C GLY A 130 21.01 -21.96 -5.22
N TYR A 131 20.35 -20.81 -5.13
CA TYR A 131 19.13 -20.67 -4.34
C TYR A 131 17.91 -20.86 -5.24
N GLU A 132 17.07 -21.79 -4.86
CA GLU A 132 15.75 -21.99 -5.48
C GLU A 132 14.68 -21.41 -4.54
N ALA A 133 14.09 -20.29 -4.93
CA ALA A 133 12.96 -19.75 -4.20
C ALA A 133 11.75 -20.70 -4.32
N PRO A 134 10.92 -20.82 -3.28
CA PRO A 134 9.65 -21.52 -3.39
C PRO A 134 8.86 -21.00 -4.59
N LYS A 135 8.27 -21.93 -5.36
CA LYS A 135 7.36 -21.54 -6.42
C LYS A 135 6.15 -20.85 -5.79
N VAL A 136 5.88 -19.70 -6.28
CA VAL A 136 4.70 -18.93 -5.86
C VAL A 136 3.65 -19.08 -6.97
N ASP A 137 2.51 -19.62 -6.64
CA ASP A 137 1.38 -19.66 -7.56
C ASP A 137 0.77 -18.25 -7.61
N ASN A 138 1.03 -17.53 -8.70
CA ASN A 138 0.38 -16.25 -8.96
C ASN A 138 -1.11 -16.51 -9.23
N LYS A 139 -1.93 -16.41 -8.19
CA LYS A 139 -3.39 -16.61 -8.26
C LYS A 139 -4.17 -15.37 -8.73
N HIS A 140 -3.54 -14.44 -9.43
CA HIS A 140 -4.30 -13.33 -10.01
C HIS A 140 -5.05 -13.84 -11.26
N THR A 141 -6.30 -14.17 -11.07
CA THR A 141 -7.19 -14.61 -12.15
C THR A 141 -8.16 -13.48 -12.49
N THR A 142 -8.46 -13.32 -13.78
CA THR A 142 -9.52 -12.43 -14.27
C THR A 142 -10.91 -12.94 -13.86
N GLU A 143 -11.01 -14.23 -13.54
CA GLU A 143 -12.24 -14.88 -13.09
C GLU A 143 -12.00 -15.42 -11.68
N LEU A 144 -12.81 -14.96 -10.72
CA LEU A 144 -12.80 -15.45 -9.35
C LEU A 144 -13.56 -16.76 -9.26
N THR A 145 -13.02 -17.73 -8.54
CA THR A 145 -13.75 -18.94 -8.18
C THR A 145 -14.77 -18.64 -7.07
N GLU A 146 -15.74 -19.53 -6.86
CA GLU A 146 -16.70 -19.42 -5.74
C GLU A 146 -15.98 -19.35 -4.38
N GLU A 147 -14.86 -20.07 -4.23
CA GLU A 147 -14.03 -20.04 -3.02
C GLU A 147 -13.33 -18.67 -2.84
N ASP A 148 -12.81 -18.08 -3.93
CA ASP A 148 -12.21 -16.75 -3.89
C ASP A 148 -13.25 -15.70 -3.48
N VAL A 149 -14.44 -15.74 -4.06
CA VAL A 149 -15.56 -14.87 -3.71
C VAL A 149 -15.94 -15.04 -2.24
N ALA A 150 -16.12 -16.26 -1.77
CA ALA A 150 -16.46 -16.53 -0.36
C ALA A 150 -15.40 -15.97 0.61
N ASN A 151 -14.12 -16.12 0.28
CA ASN A 151 -13.01 -15.59 1.09
C ASN A 151 -13.00 -14.05 1.13
N ILE A 152 -13.28 -13.40 0.00
CA ILE A 152 -13.34 -11.92 -0.07
C ILE A 152 -14.55 -11.42 0.73
N GLU A 153 -15.71 -12.05 0.58
CA GLU A 153 -16.93 -11.69 1.31
C GLU A 153 -16.76 -11.87 2.82
N ALA A 154 -16.14 -12.97 3.25
CA ALA A 154 -15.82 -13.21 4.65
C ALA A 154 -14.89 -12.11 5.21
N PHE A 155 -13.83 -11.76 4.46
CA PHE A 155 -12.92 -10.66 4.85
C PHE A 155 -13.66 -9.33 5.00
N ILE A 156 -14.55 -8.98 4.05
CA ILE A 156 -15.32 -7.74 4.09
C ILE A 156 -16.32 -7.76 5.26
N ALA A 157 -17.02 -8.88 5.47
CA ALA A 157 -17.96 -9.05 6.57
C ALA A 157 -17.27 -8.91 7.93
N ASP A 158 -16.10 -9.52 8.11
CA ASP A 158 -15.27 -9.37 9.31
C ASP A 158 -14.85 -7.92 9.58
N CYS A 159 -14.62 -7.13 8.51
CA CYS A 159 -14.35 -5.72 8.65
C CYS A 159 -15.56 -4.91 9.14
N GLY A 160 -16.78 -5.36 8.83
CA GLY A 160 -18.04 -4.81 9.34
C GLY A 160 -18.47 -3.46 8.75
N PRO A 161 -18.16 -3.10 7.48
CA PRO A 161 -18.73 -1.92 6.88
C PRO A 161 -20.24 -2.11 6.65
N LYS A 162 -21.01 -1.03 6.79
CA LYS A 162 -22.38 -1.03 6.29
C LYS A 162 -22.32 -0.83 4.78
N ILE A 163 -22.83 -1.80 4.01
CA ILE A 163 -22.91 -1.76 2.55
C ILE A 163 -24.37 -1.72 2.14
N GLU A 164 -24.74 -0.79 1.27
CA GLU A 164 -26.07 -0.64 0.71
C GLU A 164 -26.01 -0.78 -0.81
N THR A 165 -26.89 -1.59 -1.39
CA THR A 165 -27.07 -1.64 -2.83
C THR A 165 -27.93 -0.44 -3.23
N LEU A 166 -27.30 0.56 -3.87
CA LEU A 166 -27.95 1.86 -4.15
C LEU A 166 -27.36 2.53 -5.38
N GLY A 167 -28.23 2.96 -6.27
CA GLY A 167 -27.87 3.81 -7.43
C GLY A 167 -27.04 3.08 -8.48
N ASP A 168 -26.34 3.87 -9.30
CA ASP A 168 -25.51 3.41 -10.42
C ASP A 168 -24.01 3.77 -10.25
N GLN A 169 -23.67 4.47 -9.18
CA GLN A 169 -22.30 4.89 -8.86
C GLN A 169 -21.87 4.35 -7.49
N PRO A 170 -20.69 3.73 -7.39
CA PRO A 170 -20.14 3.34 -6.11
C PRO A 170 -19.53 4.55 -5.39
N TYR A 171 -19.76 4.64 -4.08
CA TYR A 171 -19.12 5.67 -3.24
C TYR A 171 -19.17 5.29 -1.75
N TYR A 172 -18.23 5.82 -1.00
CA TYR A 172 -18.31 5.87 0.46
C TYR A 172 -18.93 7.20 0.92
N ALA A 173 -19.90 7.15 1.83
CA ALA A 173 -20.58 8.30 2.39
C ALA A 173 -20.04 8.63 3.80
N PRO A 174 -19.08 9.60 3.97
CA PRO A 174 -18.42 9.83 5.26
C PRO A 174 -19.33 10.29 6.39
N LEU A 175 -20.38 11.05 6.07
CA LEU A 175 -21.32 11.58 7.07
C LEU A 175 -22.24 10.49 7.65
N SER A 176 -22.66 9.56 6.81
CA SER A 176 -23.62 8.48 7.14
C SER A 176 -22.94 7.15 7.39
N ASP A 177 -21.63 7.07 7.17
CA ASP A 177 -20.74 5.93 7.40
C ASP A 177 -21.20 4.63 6.76
N TYR A 178 -21.55 4.68 5.49
CA TYR A 178 -21.87 3.49 4.68
C TYR A 178 -21.21 3.54 3.30
N ILE A 179 -21.05 2.38 2.70
CA ILE A 179 -20.61 2.21 1.31
C ILE A 179 -21.86 1.96 0.46
N ALA A 180 -22.07 2.78 -0.59
CA ALA A 180 -23.06 2.51 -1.63
C ALA A 180 -22.40 1.76 -2.77
N MET A 181 -23.00 0.65 -3.18
CA MET A 181 -22.58 -0.11 -4.35
C MET A 181 -23.76 -0.27 -5.31
N PRO A 182 -23.55 -0.14 -6.62
CA PRO A 182 -24.51 -0.63 -7.60
C PRO A 182 -24.77 -2.12 -7.44
N ASP A 183 -25.88 -2.59 -8.02
CA ASP A 183 -26.14 -4.02 -8.05
C ASP A 183 -24.95 -4.77 -8.69
N LYS A 184 -24.54 -5.88 -8.06
CA LYS A 184 -23.40 -6.69 -8.51
C LYS A 184 -23.56 -7.14 -9.96
N GLU A 185 -24.79 -7.43 -10.38
CA GLU A 185 -25.13 -7.85 -11.75
C GLU A 185 -24.87 -6.76 -12.81
N THR A 186 -24.74 -5.50 -12.41
CA THR A 186 -24.42 -4.40 -13.33
C THR A 186 -22.92 -4.34 -13.70
N PHE A 187 -22.07 -5.07 -12.98
CA PHE A 187 -20.66 -5.15 -13.29
C PHE A 187 -20.36 -6.24 -14.30
N PHE A 188 -19.40 -6.01 -15.20
CA PHE A 188 -19.04 -6.98 -16.23
C PHE A 188 -18.44 -8.28 -15.66
N THR A 189 -17.81 -8.22 -14.49
CA THR A 189 -17.19 -9.35 -13.80
C THR A 189 -17.26 -9.18 -12.29
N ASP A 190 -17.23 -10.29 -11.54
CA ASP A 190 -17.08 -10.27 -10.08
C ASP A 190 -15.79 -9.54 -9.67
N THR A 191 -14.72 -9.72 -10.41
CA THR A 191 -13.44 -9.01 -10.21
C THR A 191 -13.62 -7.50 -10.23
N ALA A 192 -14.42 -6.96 -11.18
CA ALA A 192 -14.68 -5.52 -11.26
C ALA A 192 -15.49 -5.03 -10.05
N TYR A 193 -16.50 -5.80 -9.62
CA TYR A 193 -17.29 -5.49 -8.44
C TYR A 193 -16.40 -5.44 -7.17
N TYR A 194 -15.64 -6.50 -6.89
CA TYR A 194 -14.81 -6.56 -5.67
C TYR A 194 -13.64 -5.59 -5.70
N SER A 195 -13.01 -5.36 -6.86
CA SER A 195 -11.98 -4.32 -6.98
C SER A 195 -12.53 -2.94 -6.62
N THR A 196 -13.75 -2.63 -7.06
CA THR A 196 -14.44 -1.38 -6.73
C THR A 196 -14.82 -1.32 -5.24
N LEU A 197 -15.37 -2.39 -4.69
CA LEU A 197 -15.74 -2.45 -3.28
C LEU A 197 -14.53 -2.31 -2.35
N LEU A 198 -13.38 -2.90 -2.69
CA LEU A 198 -12.12 -2.74 -1.94
C LEU A 198 -11.60 -1.29 -2.00
N HIS A 199 -11.89 -0.55 -3.08
CA HIS A 199 -11.59 0.88 -3.16
C HIS A 199 -12.47 1.67 -2.17
N GLU A 200 -13.77 1.46 -2.19
CA GLU A 200 -14.70 2.11 -1.24
C GLU A 200 -14.42 1.70 0.22
N LEU A 201 -14.02 0.45 0.43
CA LEU A 201 -13.60 -0.03 1.74
C LEU A 201 -12.33 0.69 2.24
N THR A 202 -11.43 1.07 1.33
CA THR A 202 -10.28 1.90 1.71
C THR A 202 -10.73 3.29 2.18
N HIS A 203 -11.66 3.95 1.47
CA HIS A 203 -12.26 5.20 1.93
C HIS A 203 -12.95 5.06 3.29
N TRP A 204 -13.72 3.99 3.48
CA TRP A 204 -14.39 3.70 4.75
C TRP A 204 -13.43 3.69 5.93
N THR A 205 -12.20 3.18 5.76
CA THR A 205 -11.20 3.24 6.84
C THR A 205 -10.84 4.67 7.25
N GLY A 206 -11.09 5.66 6.42
CA GLY A 206 -10.79 7.09 6.66
C GLY A 206 -11.73 7.77 7.65
N HIS A 207 -12.88 7.18 7.99
CA HIS A 207 -13.84 7.79 8.89
C HIS A 207 -13.22 8.24 10.23
N LYS A 208 -13.82 9.28 10.84
CA LYS A 208 -13.33 9.88 12.11
C LYS A 208 -13.23 8.90 13.27
N SER A 209 -14.06 7.84 13.30
CA SER A 209 -14.03 6.80 14.32
C SER A 209 -12.95 5.73 14.06
N ARG A 210 -12.28 5.74 12.91
CA ARG A 210 -11.26 4.77 12.50
C ARG A 210 -9.89 5.41 12.37
N LEU A 211 -9.47 5.74 11.15
CA LEU A 211 -8.14 6.34 10.91
C LEU A 211 -8.16 7.87 10.86
N ASN A 212 -9.35 8.47 10.88
CA ASN A 212 -9.58 9.91 10.92
C ASN A 212 -8.78 10.67 9.83
N ARG A 213 -8.89 10.19 8.57
CA ARG A 213 -8.32 10.90 7.43
C ARG A 213 -9.21 12.08 7.04
N ASP A 214 -8.61 13.11 6.46
CA ASP A 214 -9.36 14.23 5.90
C ASP A 214 -10.04 13.78 4.59
N GLN A 215 -11.37 13.70 4.63
CA GLN A 215 -12.25 13.34 3.52
C GLN A 215 -13.22 14.47 3.20
N SER A 216 -12.89 15.70 3.61
CA SER A 216 -13.76 16.91 3.44
C SER A 216 -13.63 17.55 2.07
N GLY A 217 -12.67 17.13 1.24
CA GLY A 217 -12.43 17.68 -0.09
C GLY A 217 -13.65 17.56 -1.00
N SER A 218 -14.07 18.65 -1.63
CA SER A 218 -15.09 18.59 -2.68
C SER A 218 -14.55 17.90 -3.93
N PHE A 219 -15.42 17.24 -4.67
CA PHE A 219 -15.10 16.56 -5.93
C PHE A 219 -14.23 17.45 -6.85
N GLY A 220 -13.10 16.91 -7.32
CA GLY A 220 -12.15 17.64 -8.18
C GLY A 220 -11.15 18.54 -7.45
N SER A 221 -11.25 18.72 -6.13
CA SER A 221 -10.26 19.48 -5.35
C SER A 221 -8.96 18.71 -5.15
N GLN A 222 -7.88 19.43 -4.78
CA GLN A 222 -6.60 18.79 -4.44
C GLN A 222 -6.70 17.86 -3.22
N ASP A 223 -7.52 18.22 -2.23
CA ASP A 223 -7.68 17.37 -1.03
C ASP A 223 -8.48 16.12 -1.35
N TYR A 224 -9.49 16.21 -2.22
CA TYR A 224 -10.17 15.06 -2.79
C TYR A 224 -9.18 14.15 -3.57
N ALA A 225 -8.36 14.72 -4.44
CA ALA A 225 -7.37 13.96 -5.21
C ALA A 225 -6.34 13.25 -4.33
N LYS A 226 -5.99 13.80 -3.15
CA LYS A 226 -5.11 13.11 -2.18
C LYS A 226 -5.77 11.87 -1.60
N GLU A 227 -7.02 11.96 -1.19
CA GLU A 227 -7.75 10.81 -0.63
C GLU A 227 -8.01 9.75 -1.70
N GLU A 228 -8.33 10.15 -2.94
CA GLU A 228 -8.44 9.22 -4.06
C GLU A 228 -7.12 8.47 -4.33
N LEU A 229 -5.97 9.16 -4.25
CA LEU A 229 -4.67 8.49 -4.39
C LEU A 229 -4.43 7.47 -3.25
N VAL A 230 -4.86 7.77 -2.04
CA VAL A 230 -4.79 6.82 -0.90
C VAL A 230 -5.68 5.62 -1.16
N ALA A 231 -6.90 5.83 -1.63
CA ALA A 231 -7.86 4.76 -1.93
C ALA A 231 -7.37 3.90 -3.11
N GLU A 232 -6.80 4.52 -4.13
CA GLU A 232 -6.23 3.82 -5.28
C GLU A 232 -5.08 2.89 -4.89
N ILE A 233 -4.13 3.37 -4.09
CA ILE A 233 -3.01 2.56 -3.60
C ILE A 233 -3.49 1.50 -2.59
N GLY A 234 -4.42 1.85 -1.71
CA GLY A 234 -4.96 0.95 -0.70
C GLY A 234 -5.75 -0.20 -1.32
N SER A 235 -6.62 0.11 -2.30
CA SER A 235 -7.34 -0.92 -3.04
C SER A 235 -6.41 -1.82 -3.85
N ALA A 236 -5.33 -1.28 -4.44
CA ALA A 236 -4.32 -2.07 -5.11
C ALA A 236 -3.66 -3.10 -4.16
N PHE A 237 -3.32 -2.68 -2.95
CA PHE A 237 -2.79 -3.58 -1.92
C PHE A 237 -3.83 -4.64 -1.50
N LEU A 238 -5.08 -4.25 -1.29
CA LEU A 238 -6.16 -5.17 -0.91
C LEU A 238 -6.46 -6.17 -2.03
N CYS A 239 -6.56 -5.72 -3.27
CA CYS A 239 -6.73 -6.58 -4.43
C CYS A 239 -5.65 -7.65 -4.51
N GLN A 240 -4.37 -7.25 -4.38
CA GLN A 240 -3.27 -8.21 -4.36
C GLN A 240 -3.38 -9.21 -3.21
N MET A 241 -3.76 -8.77 -2.02
CA MET A 241 -3.90 -9.64 -0.85
C MET A 241 -5.05 -10.64 -0.97
N GLN A 242 -6.13 -10.24 -1.62
CA GLN A 242 -7.32 -11.05 -1.82
C GLN A 242 -7.29 -11.85 -3.13
N GLY A 243 -6.22 -11.75 -3.93
CA GLY A 243 -6.12 -12.43 -5.22
C GLY A 243 -7.04 -11.84 -6.31
N VAL A 244 -7.57 -10.65 -6.10
CA VAL A 244 -8.43 -9.93 -7.05
C VAL A 244 -7.57 -9.16 -8.05
N GLU A 245 -7.83 -9.32 -9.35
CA GLU A 245 -7.23 -8.44 -10.34
C GLU A 245 -7.82 -7.04 -10.20
N LYS A 246 -6.96 -6.01 -10.05
CA LYS A 246 -7.45 -4.65 -9.97
C LYS A 246 -7.96 -4.18 -11.34
N THR A 247 -9.18 -3.69 -11.36
CA THR A 247 -9.80 -3.10 -12.56
C THR A 247 -9.72 -1.57 -12.49
N VAL A 248 -9.52 -0.95 -13.65
CA VAL A 248 -9.52 0.50 -13.78
C VAL A 248 -10.95 1.01 -13.72
N ARG A 249 -11.19 1.98 -12.86
CA ARG A 249 -12.44 2.73 -12.84
C ARG A 249 -12.39 3.86 -13.88
N ALA A 250 -13.46 4.07 -14.61
CA ALA A 250 -13.54 5.09 -15.66
C ALA A 250 -13.30 6.51 -15.12
N ASP A 251 -13.67 6.77 -13.87
CA ASP A 251 -13.49 8.05 -13.19
C ASP A 251 -12.03 8.33 -12.75
N HIS A 252 -11.19 7.29 -12.61
CA HIS A 252 -9.78 7.48 -12.20
C HIS A 252 -8.94 8.23 -13.24
N ALA A 253 -9.29 8.11 -14.52
CA ALA A 253 -8.56 8.81 -15.59
C ALA A 253 -8.58 10.34 -15.42
N GLN A 254 -9.65 10.90 -14.83
CA GLN A 254 -9.75 12.34 -14.57
C GLN A 254 -8.82 12.84 -13.45
N TYR A 255 -8.45 11.96 -12.50
CA TYR A 255 -7.54 12.34 -11.39
C TYR A 255 -6.07 12.18 -11.73
N LEU A 256 -5.74 11.46 -12.80
CA LEU A 256 -4.37 11.13 -13.14
C LEU A 256 -3.48 12.38 -13.25
N ASN A 257 -3.95 13.40 -13.94
CA ASN A 257 -3.21 14.67 -14.09
C ASN A 257 -3.04 15.39 -12.75
N ASN A 258 -4.07 15.38 -11.90
CA ASN A 258 -4.01 15.97 -10.57
C ASN A 258 -2.99 15.24 -9.68
N TRP A 259 -2.97 13.91 -9.72
CA TRP A 259 -1.98 13.10 -9.00
C TRP A 259 -0.57 13.37 -9.48
N MET A 260 -0.34 13.42 -10.81
CA MET A 260 0.98 13.69 -11.38
C MET A 260 1.47 15.08 -10.99
N THR A 261 0.62 16.09 -11.04
CA THR A 261 0.93 17.46 -10.61
C THR A 261 1.27 17.50 -9.12
N MET A 262 0.39 16.98 -8.27
CA MET A 262 0.59 16.93 -6.82
C MET A 262 1.88 16.20 -6.42
N ILE A 263 2.15 15.04 -7.03
CA ILE A 263 3.38 14.27 -6.78
C ILE A 263 4.60 15.04 -7.25
N SER A 264 4.52 15.76 -8.39
CA SER A 264 5.63 16.53 -8.94
C SER A 264 6.00 17.72 -8.05
N GLU A 265 4.99 18.42 -7.53
CA GLU A 265 5.15 19.63 -6.74
C GLU A 265 5.43 19.40 -5.26
N ASN A 266 5.01 18.26 -4.71
CA ASN A 266 5.17 17.94 -3.29
C ASN A 266 5.93 16.62 -3.08
N ASP A 267 7.17 16.71 -2.63
CA ASP A 267 8.03 15.54 -2.38
C ASP A 267 7.50 14.57 -1.32
N ASN A 268 6.59 15.02 -0.45
CA ASN A 268 5.99 14.17 0.57
C ASN A 268 4.64 13.56 0.14
N ALA A 269 4.01 14.03 -0.93
CA ALA A 269 2.68 13.58 -1.34
C ALA A 269 2.62 12.07 -1.53
N LEU A 270 3.56 11.54 -2.30
CA LEU A 270 3.64 10.11 -2.59
C LEU A 270 3.89 9.27 -1.34
N SER A 271 4.89 9.64 -0.52
CA SER A 271 5.20 8.91 0.71
C SER A 271 4.07 8.95 1.73
N SER A 272 3.33 10.07 1.79
CA SER A 272 2.14 10.21 2.61
C SER A 272 1.02 9.29 2.13
N ALA A 273 0.71 9.29 0.83
CA ALA A 273 -0.33 8.44 0.25
C ALA A 273 -0.05 6.95 0.52
N PHE A 274 1.16 6.48 0.24
CA PHE A 274 1.57 5.09 0.55
C PHE A 274 1.51 4.76 2.04
N SER A 275 1.86 5.71 2.91
CA SER A 275 1.76 5.52 4.36
C SER A 275 0.31 5.41 4.83
N GLN A 276 -0.58 6.25 4.31
CA GLN A 276 -2.01 6.21 4.66
C GLN A 276 -2.70 4.96 4.09
N ALA A 277 -2.41 4.60 2.85
CA ALA A 277 -2.88 3.36 2.25
C ALA A 277 -2.45 2.12 3.05
N GLN A 278 -1.18 2.06 3.47
CA GLN A 278 -0.71 0.95 4.30
C GLN A 278 -1.40 0.91 5.67
N LYS A 279 -1.69 2.07 6.29
CA LYS A 279 -2.47 2.11 7.54
C LYS A 279 -3.89 1.61 7.34
N ALA A 280 -4.52 1.92 6.19
CA ALA A 280 -5.85 1.40 5.86
C ALA A 280 -5.84 -0.13 5.78
N VAL A 281 -4.89 -0.70 5.04
CA VAL A 281 -4.71 -2.16 4.94
C VAL A 281 -4.45 -2.79 6.31
N ASP A 282 -3.53 -2.24 7.10
CA ASP A 282 -3.22 -2.75 8.46
C ASP A 282 -4.43 -2.72 9.39
N TYR A 283 -5.25 -1.67 9.25
CA TYR A 283 -6.48 -1.55 10.03
C TYR A 283 -7.45 -2.68 9.68
N LEU A 284 -7.68 -2.91 8.38
CA LEU A 284 -8.59 -3.95 7.89
C LEU A 284 -8.09 -5.36 8.26
N GLU A 285 -6.81 -5.67 8.02
CA GLU A 285 -6.21 -6.95 8.44
C GLU A 285 -6.37 -7.18 9.94
N ARG A 286 -6.17 -6.15 10.76
CA ARG A 286 -6.27 -6.27 12.21
C ARG A 286 -7.70 -6.54 12.68
N ILE A 287 -8.71 -5.90 12.10
CA ILE A 287 -10.10 -6.09 12.53
C ILE A 287 -10.66 -7.42 12.03
N SER A 288 -10.38 -7.81 10.77
CA SER A 288 -10.74 -9.11 10.24
C SER A 288 -10.15 -10.25 11.09
N ASN A 289 -8.85 -10.25 11.35
CA ASN A 289 -8.22 -11.27 12.19
C ASN A 289 -8.77 -11.34 13.62
N LYS A 290 -9.19 -10.21 14.20
CA LYS A 290 -9.79 -10.19 15.56
C LYS A 290 -11.17 -10.83 15.60
N ASN A 291 -11.95 -10.68 14.55
CA ASN A 291 -13.30 -11.22 14.48
C ASN A 291 -13.26 -12.71 14.16
N ALA A 292 -12.42 -13.14 13.22
CA ALA A 292 -12.16 -14.55 12.96
C ALA A 292 -11.75 -15.34 14.22
N LEU A 293 -10.94 -14.75 15.13
CA LEU A 293 -10.55 -15.38 16.38
C LEU A 293 -11.68 -15.46 17.43
N LYS A 294 -12.70 -14.59 17.34
CA LYS A 294 -13.85 -14.63 18.26
C LYS A 294 -14.89 -15.69 17.87
N GLU A 295 -14.99 -16.00 16.59
CA GLU A 295 -15.92 -17.03 16.09
C GLU A 295 -15.42 -18.46 16.38
N VAL A 296 -14.13 -18.63 16.62
CA VAL A 296 -13.49 -19.92 16.94
C VAL A 296 -13.39 -20.19 18.45
N ALA A 297 -13.67 -19.20 19.29
CA ALA A 297 -13.61 -19.28 20.77
C ALA A 297 -14.99 -19.42 21.40
#